data_da5bb59237f74071489e94ab0db43bca
#
_entry.id   da5bb59237f74071489e94ab0db43bca
#
_cell.length_a   1.000
_cell.length_b   1.000
_cell.length_c   1.000
_cell.angle_alpha   90.00
_cell.angle_beta   90.00
_cell.angle_gamma   90.00
#
_symmetry.space_group_name_H-M   'P 1'
#
loop_
_entity.id
_entity.type
_entity.pdbx_description
1 polymer ?
#
loop_
_entity_poly.entity_id
_entity_poly.type
_entity_poly.pdbx_seq_one_letter_code
_entity_poly.pdbx_strand_id
1 'polypeptide(L)'
;MLYKFLFTLISFLMIISCSDEVESVTSVEPKVEPNFSEKPSPKAKLKERIKEIKITESKSIYDLENEYDTSNRLIELGWNKPLEKSPEFAITDDLSLAALNSVVEGVSIGTEYLGNYGPLKVFIIGSDIDGAKIVAKEFCEWARKDNIEYCINKDQGIDIVEMAIYKGNNGFAQHSRHLEPPNQSFVMGNPDKSAVKIAIHEYVHIYQNAHIVDGWWNDKEDDVGLPRWLEEGSAEILARYLVGDYADYLRESLNIAKYFKRDNPNISIRNLENEEDLRILEKKDCLGGHCVGTLQYETGAVATALLINQTSMDYFYKEYIPKITYLGGEKAFEISFNITINEFHEIFDSFLDEDHVFFWSKKKDKEK
;
A
#
# COMPACT_ATOMS: atom_id res chain seq x y z
N MET A 1 17.84 7.33 51.95
CA MET A 1 16.47 7.07 52.45
C MET A 1 15.83 6.09 51.45
N LEU A 2 15.63 4.88 51.94
CA LEU A 2 15.00 3.76 51.23
C LEU A 2 13.49 3.98 51.11
N TYR A 3 12.93 3.68 49.95
CA TYR A 3 11.55 3.16 49.87
C TYR A 3 11.50 1.97 48.94
N LYS A 4 11.37 0.81 49.54
CA LYS A 4 10.97 -0.44 48.94
C LYS A 4 9.44 -0.42 48.82
N PHE A 5 8.89 -0.74 47.67
CA PHE A 5 7.50 -1.19 47.56
C PHE A 5 7.46 -2.55 46.89
N LEU A 6 7.02 -3.48 47.73
CA LEU A 6 6.69 -4.87 47.47
C LEU A 6 5.28 -4.88 46.85
N PHE A 7 5.07 -5.48 45.70
CA PHE A 7 3.73 -5.86 45.23
C PHE A 7 3.61 -7.35 45.08
N THR A 8 2.66 -7.84 45.82
CA THR A 8 2.30 -9.24 46.07
C THR A 8 1.56 -9.85 44.89
N LEU A 9 1.95 -11.05 44.55
CA LEU A 9 1.33 -11.97 43.63
C LEU A 9 -0.03 -12.46 44.17
N ILE A 10 -1.11 -12.31 43.42
CA ILE A 10 -2.37 -13.02 43.67
C ILE A 10 -2.73 -13.80 42.41
N SER A 11 -2.52 -15.12 42.51
CA SER A 11 -3.02 -16.09 41.57
C SER A 11 -4.51 -16.35 41.85
N PHE A 12 -5.36 -16.23 40.83
CA PHE A 12 -6.72 -16.78 40.88
C PHE A 12 -6.86 -17.82 39.77
N LEU A 13 -6.86 -19.07 40.18
CA LEU A 13 -7.34 -20.19 39.39
C LEU A 13 -8.88 -20.17 39.47
N MET A 14 -9.54 -20.09 38.30
CA MET A 14 -10.92 -20.59 38.18
C MET A 14 -10.94 -21.65 37.11
N ILE A 15 -11.18 -22.86 37.59
CA ILE A 15 -11.59 -24.02 36.82
C ILE A 15 -13.12 -23.92 36.64
N ILE A 16 -13.59 -23.80 35.42
CA ILE A 16 -14.99 -24.05 35.08
C ILE A 16 -15.03 -25.14 34.02
N SER A 17 -15.51 -26.30 34.49
CA SER A 17 -15.96 -27.43 33.68
C SER A 17 -17.31 -27.07 33.09
N CYS A 18 -17.52 -27.25 31.80
CA CYS A 18 -18.83 -27.37 31.21
C CYS A 18 -18.81 -28.43 30.11
N SER A 19 -19.81 -29.27 30.28
CA SER A 19 -20.19 -30.49 29.59
C SER A 19 -20.50 -30.32 28.11
N ASP A 20 -20.27 -31.43 27.39
CA ASP A 20 -20.64 -31.70 26.02
C ASP A 20 -22.15 -31.61 25.76
N GLU A 21 -22.55 -30.86 24.75
CA GLU A 21 -23.78 -31.12 23.99
C GLU A 21 -23.40 -31.17 22.49
N VAL A 22 -23.62 -32.39 21.96
CA VAL A 22 -23.47 -32.70 20.54
C VAL A 22 -24.72 -32.22 19.82
N GLU A 23 -24.67 -31.12 19.10
CA GLU A 23 -25.72 -30.78 18.14
C GLU A 23 -25.34 -31.24 16.72
N SER A 24 -26.31 -31.91 16.11
CA SER A 24 -26.27 -32.54 14.81
C SER A 24 -25.97 -31.57 13.69
N VAL A 25 -24.93 -31.88 12.90
CA VAL A 25 -24.59 -31.20 11.67
C VAL A 25 -25.63 -31.46 10.60
N THR A 26 -26.48 -30.50 10.31
CA THR A 26 -27.31 -30.48 9.09
C THR A 26 -26.40 -30.16 7.90
N SER A 27 -26.43 -31.05 6.92
CA SER A 27 -25.75 -30.92 5.64
C SER A 27 -26.14 -29.62 4.93
N VAL A 28 -25.16 -28.72 4.77
CA VAL A 28 -25.30 -27.53 3.93
C VAL A 28 -25.08 -27.97 2.49
N GLU A 29 -26.10 -27.81 1.64
CA GLU A 29 -26.00 -27.99 0.20
C GLU A 29 -24.89 -27.09 -0.37
N PRO A 30 -24.13 -27.55 -1.39
CA PRO A 30 -23.09 -26.76 -2.01
C PRO A 30 -23.74 -25.55 -2.69
N LYS A 31 -23.34 -24.34 -2.27
CA LYS A 31 -23.66 -23.10 -2.98
C LYS A 31 -23.16 -23.23 -4.41
N VAL A 32 -24.07 -23.12 -5.35
CA VAL A 32 -23.80 -23.02 -6.78
C VAL A 32 -22.86 -21.83 -7.00
N GLU A 33 -21.66 -22.11 -7.49
CA GLU A 33 -20.74 -21.06 -7.94
C GLU A 33 -21.44 -20.23 -9.02
N PRO A 34 -21.36 -18.88 -8.94
CA PRO A 34 -21.91 -18.04 -9.99
C PRO A 34 -21.16 -18.36 -11.28
N ASN A 35 -21.89 -18.79 -12.26
CA ASN A 35 -21.41 -19.06 -13.61
C ASN A 35 -20.85 -17.76 -14.18
N PHE A 36 -19.54 -17.58 -14.16
CA PHE A 36 -18.87 -16.45 -14.80
C PHE A 36 -19.04 -16.59 -16.31
N SER A 37 -20.14 -16.02 -16.84
CA SER A 37 -20.31 -15.81 -18.26
C SER A 37 -19.07 -15.13 -18.85
N GLU A 38 -18.70 -15.50 -20.04
CA GLU A 38 -17.54 -15.07 -20.83
C GLU A 38 -17.13 -13.61 -20.52
N LYS A 39 -15.91 -13.44 -20.01
CA LYS A 39 -15.35 -12.11 -19.69
C LYS A 39 -15.40 -11.27 -20.97
N PRO A 40 -16.03 -10.10 -20.95
CA PRO A 40 -16.01 -9.22 -22.12
C PRO A 40 -14.58 -8.91 -22.51
N SER A 41 -14.30 -8.88 -23.81
CA SER A 41 -12.97 -8.57 -24.31
C SER A 41 -12.55 -7.18 -23.82
N PRO A 42 -11.25 -6.91 -23.63
CA PRO A 42 -10.77 -5.59 -23.25
C PRO A 42 -11.33 -4.45 -24.12
N LYS A 43 -11.45 -4.67 -25.45
CA LYS A 43 -12.09 -3.71 -26.38
C LYS A 43 -13.58 -3.48 -26.13
N ALA A 44 -14.31 -4.48 -25.62
CA ALA A 44 -15.72 -4.33 -25.25
C ALA A 44 -15.86 -3.48 -23.99
N LYS A 45 -14.95 -3.64 -23.01
CA LYS A 45 -14.92 -2.82 -21.79
C LYS A 45 -14.61 -1.35 -22.08
N LEU A 46 -13.69 -1.04 -23.00
CA LEU A 46 -13.42 0.33 -23.44
C LEU A 46 -14.63 0.97 -24.07
N LYS A 47 -15.31 0.26 -25.00
CA LYS A 47 -16.52 0.76 -25.66
C LYS A 47 -17.66 0.99 -24.66
N GLU A 48 -17.74 0.22 -23.60
CA GLU A 48 -18.71 0.38 -22.52
C GLU A 48 -18.35 1.58 -21.64
N ARG A 49 -17.09 1.72 -21.21
CA ARG A 49 -16.57 2.90 -20.50
C ARG A 49 -16.78 4.20 -21.30
N ILE A 50 -16.51 4.20 -22.61
CA ILE A 50 -16.75 5.37 -23.49
C ILE A 50 -18.24 5.72 -23.57
N LYS A 51 -19.15 4.74 -23.47
CA LYS A 51 -20.60 4.99 -23.44
C LYS A 51 -21.11 5.50 -22.09
N GLU A 52 -20.47 5.11 -20.99
CA GLU A 52 -20.81 5.52 -19.63
C GLU A 52 -20.22 6.89 -19.27
N ILE A 53 -19.10 7.27 -19.89
CA ILE A 53 -18.55 8.63 -19.77
C ILE A 53 -19.45 9.57 -20.55
N LYS A 54 -20.56 9.97 -19.94
CA LYS A 54 -21.24 11.19 -20.31
C LYS A 54 -20.28 12.33 -19.99
N ILE A 55 -19.63 12.77 -21.06
CA ILE A 55 -18.78 13.95 -21.22
C ILE A 55 -19.10 15.02 -20.18
N THR A 56 -18.44 14.96 -19.04
CA THR A 56 -18.21 16.09 -18.19
C THR A 56 -16.70 16.25 -18.14
N GLU A 57 -16.21 17.09 -19.07
CA GLU A 57 -14.86 17.66 -19.14
C GLU A 57 -13.71 16.75 -19.54
N SER A 58 -13.43 16.73 -20.83
CA SER A 58 -12.17 16.89 -21.56
C SER A 58 -10.96 15.97 -21.29
N LYS A 59 -11.09 14.68 -21.05
CA LYS A 59 -10.06 13.77 -21.60
C LYS A 59 -10.38 13.53 -23.07
N SER A 60 -9.43 13.73 -23.96
CA SER A 60 -9.63 13.45 -25.37
C SER A 60 -9.83 11.93 -25.55
N ILE A 61 -10.61 11.52 -26.56
CA ILE A 61 -10.76 10.09 -26.92
C ILE A 61 -9.37 9.46 -27.18
N TYR A 62 -8.42 10.26 -27.66
CA TYR A 62 -7.05 9.88 -27.91
C TYR A 62 -6.30 9.50 -26.62
N ASP A 63 -6.51 10.25 -25.51
CA ASP A 63 -5.87 9.97 -24.22
C ASP A 63 -6.42 8.68 -23.61
N LEU A 64 -7.72 8.45 -23.71
CA LEU A 64 -8.37 7.21 -23.24
C LEU A 64 -7.94 5.97 -24.06
N GLU A 65 -7.76 6.13 -25.38
CA GLU A 65 -7.28 5.04 -26.24
C GLU A 65 -5.82 4.71 -25.93
N ASN A 66 -4.96 5.71 -25.71
CA ASN A 66 -3.55 5.49 -25.35
C ASN A 66 -3.39 4.83 -23.97
N GLU A 67 -4.14 5.28 -22.97
CA GLU A 67 -4.14 4.67 -21.63
C GLU A 67 -4.59 3.20 -21.68
N TYR A 68 -5.66 2.93 -22.43
CA TYR A 68 -6.15 1.57 -22.64
C TYR A 68 -5.14 0.67 -23.37
N ASP A 69 -4.48 1.17 -24.39
CA ASP A 69 -3.47 0.40 -25.12
C ASP A 69 -2.26 0.09 -24.23
N THR A 70 -1.86 1.04 -23.37
CA THR A 70 -0.77 0.83 -22.41
C THR A 70 -1.14 -0.25 -21.38
N SER A 71 -2.35 -0.20 -20.82
CA SER A 71 -2.82 -1.20 -19.86
C SER A 71 -2.89 -2.59 -20.44
N ASN A 72 -3.42 -2.73 -21.67
CA ASN A 72 -3.46 -4.01 -22.35
C ASN A 72 -2.06 -4.55 -22.66
N ARG A 73 -1.16 -3.71 -23.14
CA ARG A 73 0.23 -4.08 -23.37
C ARG A 73 0.89 -4.64 -22.11
N LEU A 74 0.72 -3.99 -20.98
CA LEU A 74 1.29 -4.45 -19.71
C LEU A 74 0.73 -5.80 -19.28
N ILE A 75 -0.58 -6.02 -19.43
CA ILE A 75 -1.23 -7.30 -19.12
C ILE A 75 -0.73 -8.40 -20.06
N GLU A 76 -0.59 -8.12 -21.36
CA GLU A 76 -0.05 -9.05 -22.34
C GLU A 76 1.41 -9.45 -22.06
N LEU A 77 2.22 -8.50 -21.58
CA LEU A 77 3.58 -8.74 -21.12
C LEU A 77 3.65 -9.50 -19.78
N GLY A 78 2.51 -9.72 -19.12
CA GLY A 78 2.46 -10.41 -17.84
C GLY A 78 2.90 -9.56 -16.66
N TRP A 79 2.82 -8.23 -16.76
CA TRP A 79 3.19 -7.29 -15.72
C TRP A 79 2.54 -7.58 -14.36
N ASN A 80 1.28 -8.00 -14.37
CA ASN A 80 0.49 -8.36 -13.20
C ASN A 80 0.63 -9.84 -12.78
N LYS A 81 1.67 -10.53 -13.23
CA LYS A 81 1.94 -11.93 -12.87
C LYS A 81 3.25 -12.03 -12.10
N PRO A 82 3.32 -12.90 -11.09
CA PRO A 82 4.56 -13.14 -10.39
C PRO A 82 5.65 -13.70 -11.32
N LEU A 83 6.89 -13.29 -11.07
CA LEU A 83 8.08 -13.74 -11.80
C LEU A 83 8.88 -14.73 -10.94
N GLU A 84 9.54 -15.68 -11.62
CA GLU A 84 10.52 -16.59 -10.96
C GLU A 84 11.85 -15.90 -10.65
N LYS A 85 12.21 -14.86 -11.44
CA LYS A 85 13.47 -14.14 -11.29
C LYS A 85 13.44 -13.26 -10.05
N SER A 86 14.35 -13.48 -9.10
CA SER A 86 14.53 -12.65 -7.91
C SER A 86 14.87 -11.20 -8.23
N PRO A 87 14.54 -10.24 -7.35
CA PRO A 87 14.97 -8.85 -7.46
C PRO A 87 16.50 -8.71 -7.59
N GLU A 88 16.95 -7.74 -8.35
CA GLU A 88 18.35 -7.32 -8.44
C GLU A 88 18.64 -6.26 -7.39
N PHE A 89 19.90 -6.18 -6.93
CA PHE A 89 20.30 -5.18 -5.93
C PHE A 89 21.50 -4.38 -6.43
N ALA A 90 21.41 -3.05 -6.28
CA ALA A 90 22.51 -2.11 -6.45
C ALA A 90 22.73 -1.38 -5.12
N ILE A 91 23.94 -1.42 -4.59
CA ILE A 91 24.23 -0.98 -3.22
C ILE A 91 25.49 -0.11 -3.19
N THR A 92 25.58 0.82 -2.23
CA THR A 92 26.83 1.51 -1.91
C THR A 92 27.71 0.65 -1.01
N ASP A 93 29.05 0.80 -1.15
CA ASP A 93 30.02 -0.04 -0.43
C ASP A 93 30.10 0.22 1.09
N ASP A 94 29.60 1.36 1.55
CA ASP A 94 29.64 1.78 2.95
C ASP A 94 28.51 1.21 3.83
N LEU A 95 27.60 0.45 3.23
CA LEU A 95 26.49 -0.17 3.96
C LEU A 95 26.98 -1.22 4.96
N SER A 96 26.47 -1.14 6.19
CA SER A 96 26.67 -2.24 7.13
C SER A 96 25.91 -3.49 6.70
N LEU A 97 26.50 -4.67 6.98
CA LEU A 97 25.83 -5.94 6.69
C LEU A 97 24.45 -6.05 7.38
N ALA A 98 24.30 -5.47 8.57
CA ALA A 98 23.02 -5.47 9.30
C ALA A 98 21.94 -4.62 8.59
N ALA A 99 22.32 -3.46 8.04
CA ALA A 99 21.43 -2.62 7.26
C ALA A 99 21.02 -3.30 5.95
N LEU A 100 21.98 -3.83 5.22
CA LEU A 100 21.71 -4.57 3.99
C LEU A 100 20.78 -5.76 4.25
N ASN A 101 21.07 -6.57 5.25
CA ASN A 101 20.24 -7.74 5.59
C ASN A 101 18.82 -7.34 5.96
N SER A 102 18.60 -6.23 6.67
CA SER A 102 17.25 -5.80 7.04
C SER A 102 16.40 -5.43 5.82
N VAL A 103 16.99 -4.78 4.81
CA VAL A 103 16.28 -4.48 3.56
C VAL A 103 15.99 -5.75 2.76
N VAL A 104 16.99 -6.63 2.61
CA VAL A 104 16.82 -7.90 1.90
C VAL A 104 15.78 -8.79 2.58
N GLU A 105 15.77 -8.84 3.91
CA GLU A 105 14.76 -9.57 4.70
C GLU A 105 13.36 -9.01 4.44
N GLY A 106 13.17 -7.67 4.49
CA GLY A 106 11.87 -7.05 4.23
C GLY A 106 11.36 -7.32 2.82
N VAL A 107 12.22 -7.20 1.80
CA VAL A 107 11.87 -7.54 0.41
C VAL A 107 11.50 -9.03 0.30
N SER A 108 12.25 -9.92 0.97
CA SER A 108 11.98 -11.36 0.95
C SER A 108 10.62 -11.69 1.59
N ILE A 109 10.31 -11.09 2.74
CA ILE A 109 9.00 -11.25 3.41
C ILE A 109 7.87 -10.76 2.50
N GLY A 110 8.03 -9.59 1.87
CA GLY A 110 7.06 -9.05 0.93
C GLY A 110 6.83 -9.96 -0.28
N THR A 111 7.90 -10.46 -0.89
CA THR A 111 7.83 -11.37 -2.04
C THR A 111 7.25 -12.74 -1.67
N GLU A 112 7.52 -13.25 -0.47
CA GLU A 112 6.94 -14.50 0.01
C GLU A 112 5.42 -14.40 0.19
N TYR A 113 4.94 -13.28 0.72
CA TYR A 113 3.52 -13.10 0.98
C TYR A 113 2.71 -12.73 -0.27
N LEU A 114 3.23 -11.82 -1.11
CA LEU A 114 2.52 -11.24 -2.25
C LEU A 114 2.86 -11.88 -3.59
N GLY A 115 4.00 -12.54 -3.71
CA GLY A 115 4.61 -12.93 -4.97
C GLY A 115 5.68 -11.91 -5.41
N ASN A 116 6.55 -12.30 -6.34
CA ASN A 116 7.60 -11.44 -6.88
C ASN A 116 7.15 -10.79 -8.19
N TYR A 117 7.10 -9.47 -8.23
CA TYR A 117 6.66 -8.67 -9.38
C TYR A 117 7.78 -7.79 -9.92
N GLY A 118 7.80 -7.58 -11.22
CA GLY A 118 8.83 -6.76 -11.83
C GLY A 118 8.95 -6.97 -13.34
N PRO A 119 10.16 -6.86 -13.90
CA PRO A 119 11.54 -6.86 -13.30
C PRO A 119 11.74 -5.78 -12.24
N LEU A 120 12.27 -6.18 -11.09
CA LEU A 120 12.50 -5.29 -9.95
C LEU A 120 14.00 -5.14 -9.68
N LYS A 121 14.45 -3.90 -9.50
CA LYS A 121 15.78 -3.58 -8.98
C LYS A 121 15.67 -2.73 -7.73
N VAL A 122 16.35 -3.17 -6.67
CA VAL A 122 16.40 -2.52 -5.36
C VAL A 122 17.72 -1.76 -5.24
N PHE A 123 17.62 -0.46 -4.99
CA PHE A 123 18.75 0.44 -4.85
C PHE A 123 18.89 0.81 -3.37
N ILE A 124 20.04 0.52 -2.76
CA ILE A 124 20.25 0.77 -1.33
C ILE A 124 21.45 1.71 -1.17
N ILE A 125 21.19 2.87 -0.60
CA ILE A 125 22.13 3.97 -0.48
C ILE A 125 22.56 4.12 0.98
N GLY A 126 23.86 4.04 1.24
CA GLY A 126 24.44 4.39 2.53
C GLY A 126 24.71 5.89 2.67
N SER A 127 25.69 6.26 3.48
CA SER A 127 26.06 7.66 3.75
C SER A 127 27.18 8.19 2.84
N ASP A 128 27.80 7.36 2.01
CA ASP A 128 28.82 7.77 1.05
C ASP A 128 28.19 8.45 -0.17
N ILE A 129 28.41 9.77 -0.28
CA ILE A 129 27.87 10.60 -1.37
C ILE A 129 28.41 10.18 -2.73
N ASP A 130 29.65 9.77 -2.83
CA ASP A 130 30.23 9.38 -4.11
C ASP A 130 29.72 8.01 -4.55
N GLY A 131 29.54 7.08 -3.61
CA GLY A 131 28.83 5.82 -3.83
C GLY A 131 27.37 6.07 -4.23
N ALA A 132 26.67 6.99 -3.58
CA ALA A 132 25.31 7.37 -3.93
C ALA A 132 25.17 7.91 -5.35
N LYS A 133 26.13 8.71 -5.84
CA LYS A 133 26.15 9.16 -7.24
C LYS A 133 26.27 8.01 -8.24
N ILE A 134 27.04 6.97 -7.90
CA ILE A 134 27.17 5.78 -8.75
C ILE A 134 25.83 5.04 -8.80
N VAL A 135 25.20 4.80 -7.65
CA VAL A 135 23.90 4.13 -7.55
C VAL A 135 22.80 4.96 -8.22
N ALA A 136 22.81 6.30 -8.06
CA ALA A 136 21.85 7.18 -8.73
C ALA A 136 21.99 7.13 -10.27
N LYS A 137 23.21 7.05 -10.78
CA LYS A 137 23.42 6.87 -12.22
C LYS A 137 22.86 5.53 -12.69
N GLU A 138 23.11 4.45 -11.96
CA GLU A 138 22.60 3.12 -12.28
C GLU A 138 21.06 3.06 -12.21
N PHE A 139 20.45 3.77 -11.24
CA PHE A 139 19.01 3.95 -11.18
C PHE A 139 18.48 4.65 -12.43
N CYS A 140 19.08 5.77 -12.84
CA CYS A 140 18.66 6.52 -14.04
C CYS A 140 18.80 5.67 -15.31
N GLU A 141 19.86 4.88 -15.42
CA GLU A 141 20.04 3.92 -16.53
C GLU A 141 19.00 2.80 -16.52
N TRP A 142 18.47 2.43 -15.36
CA TRP A 142 17.43 1.43 -15.19
C TRP A 142 16.04 2.00 -15.42
N ALA A 143 15.68 3.07 -14.70
CA ALA A 143 14.32 3.57 -14.59
C ALA A 143 13.98 4.70 -15.58
N ARG A 144 15.01 5.37 -16.19
CA ARG A 144 14.88 6.55 -17.05
C ARG A 144 15.76 6.44 -18.30
N LYS A 145 15.76 5.28 -18.93
CA LYS A 145 16.60 4.99 -20.12
C LYS A 145 16.43 5.99 -21.25
N ASP A 146 15.29 6.59 -21.38
CA ASP A 146 14.90 7.59 -22.37
C ASP A 146 15.41 9.00 -22.03
N ASN A 147 15.78 9.27 -20.76
CA ASN A 147 16.19 10.59 -20.31
C ASN A 147 17.22 10.59 -19.17
N ILE A 148 18.29 9.80 -19.31
CA ILE A 148 19.30 9.55 -18.26
C ILE A 148 19.92 10.84 -17.73
N GLU A 149 20.34 11.74 -18.60
CA GLU A 149 21.02 12.99 -18.23
C GLU A 149 20.09 13.92 -17.42
N TYR A 150 18.83 13.97 -17.76
CA TYR A 150 17.85 14.75 -17.01
C TYR A 150 17.61 14.11 -15.63
N CYS A 151 17.45 12.80 -15.57
CA CYS A 151 17.32 12.07 -14.33
C CYS A 151 18.48 12.35 -13.37
N ILE A 152 19.73 12.26 -13.84
CA ILE A 152 20.91 12.47 -13.00
C ILE A 152 21.01 13.91 -12.48
N ASN A 153 20.67 14.92 -13.31
CA ASN A 153 21.01 16.31 -13.03
C ASN A 153 19.83 17.19 -12.60
N LYS A 154 18.59 16.72 -12.77
CA LYS A 154 17.37 17.54 -12.60
C LYS A 154 16.19 16.83 -11.96
N ASP A 155 16.27 15.52 -11.72
CA ASP A 155 15.17 14.68 -11.30
C ASP A 155 15.65 13.69 -10.21
N GLN A 156 15.06 12.55 -10.10
CA GLN A 156 15.24 11.54 -9.05
C GLN A 156 16.69 11.14 -8.75
N GLY A 157 17.61 11.31 -9.71
CA GLY A 157 19.02 11.09 -9.45
C GLY A 157 19.60 12.03 -8.38
N ILE A 158 19.09 13.28 -8.29
CA ILE A 158 19.44 14.22 -7.21
C ILE A 158 18.88 13.73 -5.89
N ASP A 159 17.59 13.36 -5.86
CA ASP A 159 16.91 12.89 -4.65
C ASP A 159 17.62 11.66 -4.04
N ILE A 160 18.06 10.73 -4.89
CA ILE A 160 18.82 9.55 -4.48
C ILE A 160 20.17 9.94 -3.83
N VAL A 161 20.89 10.92 -4.41
CA VAL A 161 22.15 11.40 -3.81
C VAL A 161 21.87 12.10 -2.48
N GLU A 162 20.78 12.85 -2.38
CA GLU A 162 20.39 13.51 -1.13
C GLU A 162 20.03 12.50 -0.02
N MET A 163 19.52 11.33 -0.35
CA MET A 163 19.24 10.26 0.64
C MET A 163 20.50 9.82 1.41
N ALA A 164 21.71 9.97 0.83
CA ALA A 164 22.95 9.69 1.55
C ALA A 164 23.22 10.69 2.69
N ILE A 165 22.62 11.88 2.62
CA ILE A 165 22.78 12.96 3.60
C ILE A 165 21.75 12.85 4.72
N TYR A 166 20.52 12.42 4.40
CA TYR A 166 19.45 12.29 5.35
C TYR A 166 19.61 11.02 6.19
N LYS A 167 19.50 11.16 7.52
CA LYS A 167 19.52 10.02 8.42
C LYS A 167 18.12 9.42 8.54
N GLY A 168 18.07 8.11 8.52
CA GLY A 168 16.83 7.36 8.72
C GLY A 168 16.43 6.52 7.51
N ASN A 169 15.52 5.61 7.73
CA ASN A 169 15.00 4.70 6.71
C ASN A 169 14.03 5.47 5.79
N ASN A 170 14.54 6.07 4.73
CA ASN A 170 13.74 6.72 3.69
C ASN A 170 13.68 5.80 2.48
N GLY A 171 12.50 5.59 1.93
CA GLY A 171 12.32 4.75 0.74
C GLY A 171 11.24 5.30 -0.18
N PHE A 172 11.28 4.86 -1.41
CA PHE A 172 10.18 4.99 -2.35
C PHE A 172 10.20 3.84 -3.36
N ALA A 173 9.03 3.46 -3.81
CA ALA A 173 8.85 2.52 -4.92
C ALA A 173 8.25 3.24 -6.12
N GLN A 174 8.66 2.84 -7.32
CA GLN A 174 8.12 3.38 -8.55
C GLN A 174 8.14 2.37 -9.68
N HIS A 175 7.40 2.69 -10.73
CA HIS A 175 7.37 1.92 -11.97
C HIS A 175 7.81 2.75 -13.17
N SER A 176 8.36 2.08 -14.17
CA SER A 176 8.69 2.64 -15.49
C SER A 176 7.94 1.84 -16.57
N ARG A 177 6.61 1.97 -16.56
CA ARG A 177 5.70 1.21 -17.44
C ARG A 177 5.85 1.57 -18.90
N HIS A 178 6.27 2.81 -19.19
CA HIS A 178 6.50 3.32 -20.54
C HIS A 178 7.74 2.72 -21.22
N LEU A 179 8.66 2.14 -20.46
CA LEU A 179 9.87 1.53 -21.00
C LEU A 179 9.61 0.17 -21.67
N GLU A 180 10.58 -0.22 -22.49
CA GLU A 180 10.63 -1.53 -23.13
C GLU A 180 11.95 -2.26 -22.82
N PRO A 181 11.94 -3.35 -22.07
CA PRO A 181 10.80 -3.84 -21.28
C PRO A 181 10.48 -2.91 -20.10
N PRO A 182 9.22 -2.92 -19.61
CA PRO A 182 8.83 -2.19 -18.43
C PRO A 182 9.54 -2.76 -17.21
N ASN A 183 9.77 -1.92 -16.18
CA ASN A 183 10.44 -2.33 -14.97
C ASN A 183 9.94 -1.58 -13.74
N GLN A 184 10.37 -2.03 -12.57
CA GLN A 184 10.09 -1.41 -11.29
C GLN A 184 11.39 -1.12 -10.53
N SER A 185 11.34 -0.11 -9.69
CA SER A 185 12.44 0.30 -8.82
C SER A 185 11.95 0.45 -7.40
N PHE A 186 12.77 0.01 -6.46
CA PHE A 186 12.63 0.33 -5.05
C PHE A 186 13.94 0.96 -4.59
N VAL A 187 13.87 2.14 -4.00
CA VAL A 187 15.04 2.87 -3.48
C VAL A 187 14.92 2.99 -1.98
N MET A 188 16.01 2.67 -1.26
CA MET A 188 16.11 2.82 0.19
C MET A 188 17.36 3.63 0.54
N GLY A 189 17.17 4.75 1.22
CA GLY A 189 18.24 5.64 1.68
C GLY A 189 18.57 5.42 3.16
N ASN A 190 19.86 5.29 3.44
CA ASN A 190 20.45 5.25 4.77
C ASN A 190 19.76 4.26 5.74
N PRO A 191 19.52 2.99 5.32
CA PRO A 191 18.84 2.03 6.16
C PRO A 191 19.64 1.69 7.41
N ASP A 192 18.93 1.35 8.47
CA ASP A 192 19.48 0.74 9.68
C ASP A 192 18.95 -0.69 9.87
N LYS A 193 19.25 -1.29 11.01
CA LYS A 193 18.80 -2.64 11.35
C LYS A 193 17.27 -2.78 11.49
N SER A 194 16.53 -1.69 11.53
CA SER A 194 15.06 -1.65 11.66
C SER A 194 14.35 -1.45 10.32
N ALA A 195 15.08 -1.43 9.20
CA ALA A 195 14.56 -1.14 7.88
C ALA A 195 13.58 -2.22 7.33
N VAL A 196 13.46 -3.37 7.97
CA VAL A 196 12.59 -4.49 7.54
C VAL A 196 11.17 -4.00 7.24
N LYS A 197 10.57 -3.25 8.19
CA LYS A 197 9.18 -2.75 8.03
C LYS A 197 9.04 -1.83 6.82
N ILE A 198 9.96 -0.89 6.65
CA ILE A 198 9.93 0.05 5.52
C ILE A 198 10.13 -0.71 4.19
N ALA A 199 11.05 -1.67 4.16
CA ALA A 199 11.28 -2.47 2.96
C ALA A 199 10.04 -3.30 2.56
N ILE A 200 9.27 -3.80 3.52
CA ILE A 200 7.97 -4.44 3.25
C ILE A 200 6.98 -3.42 2.72
N HIS A 201 6.88 -2.24 3.34
CA HIS A 201 5.98 -1.16 2.92
C HIS A 201 6.22 -0.78 1.46
N GLU A 202 7.45 -0.50 1.09
CA GLU A 202 7.80 -0.16 -0.30
C GLU A 202 7.56 -1.34 -1.26
N TYR A 203 7.74 -2.58 -0.80
CA TYR A 203 7.41 -3.73 -1.61
C TYR A 203 5.90 -3.87 -1.88
N VAL A 204 5.06 -3.41 -0.96
CA VAL A 204 3.60 -3.35 -1.22
C VAL A 204 3.30 -2.41 -2.37
N HIS A 205 4.00 -1.28 -2.50
CA HIS A 205 3.84 -0.39 -3.65
C HIS A 205 4.30 -1.06 -4.97
N ILE A 206 5.35 -1.88 -4.94
CA ILE A 206 5.74 -2.70 -6.11
C ILE A 206 4.59 -3.63 -6.52
N TYR A 207 3.92 -4.26 -5.56
CA TYR A 207 2.77 -5.10 -5.77
C TYR A 207 1.56 -4.32 -6.30
N GLN A 208 1.24 -3.18 -5.70
CA GLN A 208 0.18 -2.28 -6.16
C GLN A 208 0.43 -1.84 -7.61
N ASN A 209 1.65 -1.42 -7.93
CA ASN A 209 2.07 -1.05 -9.27
C ASN A 209 1.87 -2.17 -10.30
N ALA A 210 2.01 -3.43 -9.91
CA ALA A 210 1.78 -4.55 -10.80
C ALA A 210 0.30 -4.77 -11.14
N HIS A 211 -0.60 -4.42 -10.22
CA HIS A 211 -2.04 -4.69 -10.37
C HIS A 211 -2.87 -3.47 -10.76
N ILE A 212 -2.38 -2.26 -10.51
CA ILE A 212 -3.08 -1.02 -10.81
C ILE A 212 -2.43 -0.41 -12.05
N VAL A 213 -2.89 -0.84 -13.21
CA VAL A 213 -2.27 -0.51 -14.51
C VAL A 213 -2.98 0.63 -15.25
N ASP A 214 -4.15 1.04 -14.82
CA ASP A 214 -4.87 2.20 -15.32
C ASP A 214 -5.13 3.21 -14.19
N GLY A 215 -5.18 4.50 -14.53
CA GLY A 215 -5.49 5.54 -13.57
C GLY A 215 -6.91 5.38 -13.06
N TRP A 216 -7.04 4.97 -11.82
CA TRP A 216 -8.36 4.87 -11.21
C TRP A 216 -8.88 6.20 -10.69
N TRP A 217 -7.97 6.99 -10.10
CA TRP A 217 -8.40 8.04 -9.18
C TRP A 217 -8.09 9.47 -9.64
N ASN A 218 -7.17 9.66 -10.56
CA ASN A 218 -6.75 10.99 -10.97
C ASN A 218 -6.74 11.21 -12.48
N ASP A 219 -7.28 12.36 -12.87
CA ASP A 219 -7.20 12.91 -14.22
C ASP A 219 -5.80 13.46 -14.58
N LYS A 220 -4.79 13.28 -13.74
CA LYS A 220 -3.42 13.75 -13.95
C LYS A 220 -2.52 12.59 -14.35
N GLU A 221 -1.73 12.81 -15.39
CA GLU A 221 -0.90 11.83 -16.11
C GLU A 221 0.09 11.03 -15.24
N ASP A 222 0.35 11.45 -13.99
CA ASP A 222 1.40 10.86 -13.16
C ASP A 222 0.90 9.97 -12.01
N ASP A 223 -0.39 10.01 -11.64
CA ASP A 223 -0.94 9.25 -10.53
C ASP A 223 -1.84 8.10 -11.01
N VAL A 224 -1.20 7.03 -11.35
CA VAL A 224 -1.86 5.74 -11.52
C VAL A 224 -2.02 5.14 -10.14
N GLY A 225 -3.19 5.30 -9.53
CA GLY A 225 -3.20 4.87 -8.17
C GLY A 225 -4.55 4.52 -7.58
N LEU A 226 -4.42 3.93 -6.44
CA LEU A 226 -5.40 3.89 -5.38
C LEU A 226 -5.59 5.32 -4.84
N PRO A 227 -6.73 5.63 -4.19
CA PRO A 227 -6.81 6.80 -3.34
C PRO A 227 -5.62 6.80 -2.38
N ARG A 228 -4.96 7.94 -2.20
CA ARG A 228 -3.69 8.01 -1.46
C ARG A 228 -3.77 7.39 -0.07
N TRP A 229 -4.90 7.58 0.64
CA TRP A 229 -5.14 6.95 1.93
C TRP A 229 -5.17 5.42 1.86
N LEU A 230 -5.65 4.86 0.75
CA LEU A 230 -5.74 3.41 0.55
C LEU A 230 -4.39 2.84 0.10
N GLU A 231 -3.67 3.56 -0.74
CA GLU A 231 -2.33 3.22 -1.21
C GLU A 231 -1.36 3.11 -0.04
N GLU A 232 -1.17 4.19 0.72
CA GLU A 232 -0.26 4.25 1.85
C GLU A 232 -0.78 3.42 3.03
N GLY A 233 -2.08 3.53 3.31
CA GLY A 233 -2.70 2.79 4.41
C GLY A 233 -2.58 1.28 4.26
N SER A 234 -2.76 0.76 3.05
CA SER A 234 -2.59 -0.67 2.82
C SER A 234 -1.12 -1.10 2.87
N ALA A 235 -0.20 -0.28 2.39
CA ALA A 235 1.23 -0.57 2.51
C ALA A 235 1.66 -0.64 3.98
N GLU A 236 1.24 0.32 4.80
CA GLU A 236 1.57 0.35 6.22
C GLU A 236 0.94 -0.83 6.99
N ILE A 237 -0.33 -1.15 6.72
CA ILE A 237 -1.03 -2.25 7.39
C ILE A 237 -0.36 -3.60 7.14
N LEU A 238 -0.03 -3.92 5.88
CA LEU A 238 0.63 -5.19 5.60
C LEU A 238 2.02 -5.25 6.21
N ALA A 239 2.80 -4.17 6.12
CA ALA A 239 4.12 -4.11 6.72
C ALA A 239 4.05 -4.37 8.24
N ARG A 240 3.13 -3.73 8.96
CA ARG A 240 2.91 -3.94 10.40
C ARG A 240 2.41 -5.33 10.75
N TYR A 241 1.53 -5.88 9.92
CA TYR A 241 1.04 -7.25 10.10
C TYR A 241 2.17 -8.27 10.00
N LEU A 242 3.05 -8.13 9.00
CA LEU A 242 4.13 -9.08 8.74
C LEU A 242 5.29 -8.96 9.75
N VAL A 243 5.55 -7.77 10.32
CA VAL A 243 6.53 -7.62 11.42
C VAL A 243 5.93 -7.88 12.81
N GLY A 244 4.61 -8.02 12.94
CA GLY A 244 3.95 -8.46 14.16
C GLY A 244 3.59 -7.35 15.16
N ASP A 245 3.63 -6.07 14.78
CA ASP A 245 3.26 -4.93 15.64
C ASP A 245 1.91 -4.27 15.26
N TYR A 246 1.15 -4.92 14.36
CA TYR A 246 -0.10 -4.47 13.79
C TYR A 246 -1.14 -3.93 14.79
N ALA A 247 -1.39 -4.68 15.88
CA ALA A 247 -2.46 -4.32 16.81
C ALA A 247 -2.14 -3.06 17.64
N ASP A 248 -0.88 -2.88 18.01
CA ASP A 248 -0.43 -1.71 18.79
C ASP A 248 -0.41 -0.47 17.87
N TYR A 249 0.11 -0.61 16.67
CA TYR A 249 0.09 0.44 15.67
C TYR A 249 -1.34 0.93 15.36
N LEU A 250 -2.28 0.03 15.08
CA LEU A 250 -3.66 0.43 14.80
C LEU A 250 -4.35 1.15 15.94
N ARG A 251 -4.05 0.77 17.19
CA ARG A 251 -4.59 1.48 18.37
C ARG A 251 -4.10 2.92 18.43
N GLU A 252 -2.81 3.13 18.14
CA GLU A 252 -2.21 4.45 18.10
C GLU A 252 -2.76 5.28 16.94
N SER A 253 -2.77 4.70 15.73
CA SER A 253 -3.30 5.34 14.53
C SER A 253 -4.77 5.74 14.66
N LEU A 254 -5.60 4.91 15.29
CA LEU A 254 -7.00 5.25 15.58
C LEU A 254 -7.11 6.46 16.51
N ASN A 255 -6.27 6.54 17.54
CA ASN A 255 -6.27 7.69 18.44
C ASN A 255 -5.85 8.97 17.69
N ILE A 256 -4.84 8.89 16.82
CA ILE A 256 -4.39 10.00 15.99
C ILE A 256 -5.50 10.44 15.03
N ALA A 257 -6.12 9.50 14.31
CA ALA A 257 -7.19 9.79 13.36
C ALA A 257 -8.40 10.45 14.03
N LYS A 258 -8.83 9.94 15.20
CA LYS A 258 -9.93 10.53 16.00
C LYS A 258 -9.57 11.92 16.55
N TYR A 259 -8.36 12.09 17.05
CA TYR A 259 -7.88 13.38 17.50
C TYR A 259 -7.90 14.41 16.39
N PHE A 260 -7.38 14.03 15.21
CA PHE A 260 -7.37 14.87 14.04
C PHE A 260 -8.78 15.24 13.56
N LYS A 261 -9.71 14.27 13.48
CA LYS A 261 -11.11 14.52 13.11
C LYS A 261 -11.81 15.46 14.07
N ARG A 262 -11.61 15.29 15.39
CA ARG A 262 -12.17 16.17 16.42
C ARG A 262 -11.70 17.62 16.26
N ASP A 263 -10.41 17.83 16.02
CA ASP A 263 -9.83 19.16 15.87
C ASP A 263 -10.11 19.78 14.49
N ASN A 264 -10.48 18.96 13.52
CA ASN A 264 -10.77 19.36 12.14
C ASN A 264 -12.08 18.70 11.63
N PRO A 265 -13.25 19.01 12.21
CA PRO A 265 -14.50 18.29 11.94
C PRO A 265 -14.96 18.33 10.47
N ASN A 266 -14.51 19.34 9.72
CA ASN A 266 -14.85 19.50 8.30
C ASN A 266 -13.94 18.73 7.35
N ILE A 267 -12.90 18.08 7.86
CA ILE A 267 -11.99 17.26 7.05
C ILE A 267 -12.51 15.81 7.06
N SER A 268 -12.62 15.26 5.89
CA SER A 268 -13.00 13.87 5.62
C SER A 268 -11.78 13.08 5.12
N ILE A 269 -11.84 11.76 5.17
CA ILE A 269 -10.86 10.89 4.51
C ILE A 269 -10.76 11.21 3.01
N ARG A 270 -11.82 11.71 2.39
CA ARG A 270 -11.82 12.16 1.00
C ARG A 270 -10.77 13.23 0.70
N ASN A 271 -10.46 14.09 1.67
CA ASN A 271 -9.41 15.09 1.53
C ASN A 271 -7.98 14.51 1.59
N LEU A 272 -7.86 13.21 1.88
CA LEU A 272 -6.59 12.47 1.88
C LEU A 272 -6.45 11.58 0.62
N GLU A 273 -7.24 11.83 -0.41
CA GLU A 273 -7.28 10.99 -1.61
C GLU A 273 -6.25 11.39 -2.66
N ASN A 274 -5.99 12.69 -2.77
CA ASN A 274 -5.13 13.19 -3.83
C ASN A 274 -4.10 14.19 -3.29
N GLU A 275 -3.02 14.32 -4.03
CA GLU A 275 -1.88 15.14 -3.65
C GLU A 275 -2.22 16.65 -3.60
N GLU A 276 -3.17 17.12 -4.42
CA GLU A 276 -3.54 18.54 -4.43
C GLU A 276 -4.26 18.94 -3.14
N ASP A 277 -5.23 18.12 -2.69
CA ASP A 277 -5.91 18.33 -1.42
C ASP A 277 -4.93 18.23 -0.25
N LEU A 278 -4.00 17.26 -0.30
CA LEU A 278 -2.93 17.13 0.67
C LEU A 278 -2.04 18.38 0.72
N ARG A 279 -1.60 18.91 -0.41
CA ARG A 279 -0.80 20.15 -0.48
C ARG A 279 -1.54 21.37 0.05
N ILE A 280 -2.86 21.43 -0.12
CA ILE A 280 -3.69 22.50 0.46
C ILE A 280 -3.73 22.38 1.98
N LEU A 281 -3.81 21.17 2.50
CA LEU A 281 -3.80 20.90 3.93
C LEU A 281 -2.40 21.14 4.54
N GLU A 282 -1.33 20.74 3.88
CA GLU A 282 0.06 20.94 4.28
C GLU A 282 0.43 22.42 4.46
N LYS A 283 -0.12 23.32 3.63
CA LYS A 283 0.09 24.77 3.76
C LYS A 283 -0.51 25.35 5.04
N LYS A 284 -1.33 24.60 5.79
CA LYS A 284 -1.97 25.03 7.02
C LYS A 284 -1.20 24.63 8.27
N ASP A 285 0.05 24.23 8.15
CA ASP A 285 0.89 23.63 9.19
C ASP A 285 0.40 22.26 9.68
N CYS A 286 1.21 21.60 10.49
CA CYS A 286 0.87 20.30 11.07
C CYS A 286 -0.39 20.43 11.93
N LEU A 287 -1.52 19.96 11.46
CA LEU A 287 -2.81 20.04 12.12
C LEU A 287 -2.78 19.19 13.41
N GLY A 288 -3.11 19.79 14.54
CA GLY A 288 -3.12 19.08 15.83
C GLY A 288 -1.75 18.48 16.23
N GLY A 289 -0.64 18.98 15.67
CA GLY A 289 0.71 18.47 15.94
C GLY A 289 1.14 17.31 15.03
N HIS A 290 0.26 16.85 14.12
CA HIS A 290 0.56 15.83 13.12
C HIS A 290 0.60 16.45 11.73
N CYS A 291 1.66 16.20 11.00
CA CYS A 291 1.79 16.66 9.62
C CYS A 291 0.86 15.85 8.71
N VAL A 292 0.32 16.49 7.67
CA VAL A 292 -0.69 15.87 6.79
C VAL A 292 -0.14 14.60 6.12
N GLY A 293 1.15 14.60 5.76
CA GLY A 293 1.82 13.41 5.26
C GLY A 293 1.71 12.21 6.22
N THR A 294 1.82 12.46 7.54
CA THR A 294 1.63 11.40 8.55
C THR A 294 0.18 10.94 8.63
N LEU A 295 -0.77 11.87 8.48
CA LEU A 295 -2.19 11.56 8.60
C LEU A 295 -2.71 10.61 7.54
N GLN A 296 -2.18 10.68 6.31
CA GLN A 296 -2.58 9.72 5.26
C GLN A 296 -2.15 8.29 5.59
N TYR A 297 -1.03 8.09 6.28
CA TYR A 297 -0.58 6.77 6.75
C TYR A 297 -1.46 6.26 7.88
N GLU A 298 -1.61 7.02 8.97
CA GLU A 298 -2.38 6.59 10.13
C GLU A 298 -3.87 6.48 9.84
N THR A 299 -4.47 7.51 9.23
CA THR A 299 -5.90 7.49 8.91
C THR A 299 -6.20 6.45 7.83
N GLY A 300 -5.33 6.35 6.82
CA GLY A 300 -5.43 5.35 5.77
C GLY A 300 -5.28 3.93 6.28
N ALA A 301 -4.38 3.70 7.23
CA ALA A 301 -4.23 2.40 7.89
C ALA A 301 -5.51 1.99 8.63
N VAL A 302 -6.12 2.90 9.39
CA VAL A 302 -7.38 2.63 10.10
C VAL A 302 -8.51 2.32 9.12
N ALA A 303 -8.63 3.12 8.04
CA ALA A 303 -9.64 2.91 7.00
C ALA A 303 -9.46 1.56 6.28
N THR A 304 -8.23 1.25 5.89
CA THR A 304 -7.89 -0.04 5.27
C THR A 304 -8.17 -1.21 6.23
N ALA A 305 -7.85 -1.06 7.50
CA ALA A 305 -8.13 -2.08 8.51
C ALA A 305 -9.61 -2.34 8.69
N LEU A 306 -10.49 -1.34 8.55
CA LEU A 306 -11.94 -1.56 8.54
C LEU A 306 -12.39 -2.42 7.36
N LEU A 307 -11.86 -2.18 6.16
CA LEU A 307 -12.12 -3.01 4.98
C LEU A 307 -11.63 -4.44 5.17
N ILE A 308 -10.42 -4.61 5.69
CA ILE A 308 -9.85 -5.93 5.99
C ILE A 308 -10.66 -6.67 7.05
N ASN A 309 -11.20 -5.97 8.05
CA ASN A 309 -12.02 -6.58 9.10
C ASN A 309 -13.37 -7.12 8.57
N GLN A 310 -13.89 -6.56 7.50
CA GLN A 310 -15.09 -7.08 6.82
C GLN A 310 -14.80 -8.36 6.03
N THR A 311 -13.56 -8.58 5.67
CA THR A 311 -13.11 -9.68 4.81
C THR A 311 -11.99 -10.49 5.49
N SER A 312 -10.77 -10.35 5.00
CA SER A 312 -9.54 -10.84 5.62
C SER A 312 -8.33 -10.17 4.97
N MET A 313 -7.15 -10.30 5.59
CA MET A 313 -5.89 -9.85 5.02
C MET A 313 -5.64 -10.49 3.65
N ASP A 314 -5.77 -11.82 3.56
CA ASP A 314 -5.58 -12.53 2.28
C ASP A 314 -6.60 -12.10 1.22
N TYR A 315 -7.86 -11.92 1.58
CA TYR A 315 -8.85 -11.45 0.61
C TYR A 315 -8.51 -10.05 0.09
N PHE A 316 -8.12 -9.14 0.97
CA PHE A 316 -7.77 -7.78 0.57
C PHE A 316 -6.61 -7.76 -0.42
N TYR A 317 -5.49 -8.39 -0.08
CA TYR A 317 -4.30 -8.34 -0.95
C TYR A 317 -4.37 -9.32 -2.13
N LYS A 318 -4.87 -10.53 -1.95
CA LYS A 318 -4.79 -11.58 -2.98
C LYS A 318 -6.03 -11.68 -3.87
N GLU A 319 -7.15 -11.02 -3.46
CA GLU A 319 -8.38 -11.04 -4.25
C GLU A 319 -8.81 -9.63 -4.70
N TYR A 320 -8.91 -8.66 -3.75
CA TYR A 320 -9.39 -7.32 -4.10
C TYR A 320 -8.38 -6.54 -4.96
N ILE A 321 -7.12 -6.41 -4.54
CA ILE A 321 -6.11 -5.67 -5.31
C ILE A 321 -5.96 -6.22 -6.74
N PRO A 322 -5.83 -7.54 -6.99
CA PRO A 322 -5.77 -8.07 -8.35
C PRO A 322 -7.02 -7.82 -9.19
N LYS A 323 -8.21 -7.70 -8.58
CA LYS A 323 -9.44 -7.39 -9.34
C LYS A 323 -9.39 -6.00 -9.98
N ILE A 324 -8.64 -5.07 -9.40
CA ILE A 324 -8.48 -3.71 -9.93
C ILE A 324 -7.95 -3.75 -11.36
N THR A 325 -6.99 -4.63 -11.66
CA THR A 325 -6.45 -4.83 -13.00
C THR A 325 -7.52 -5.03 -14.07
N TYR A 326 -8.60 -5.73 -13.73
CA TYR A 326 -9.61 -6.19 -14.70
C TYR A 326 -10.92 -5.43 -14.64
N LEU A 327 -11.25 -4.85 -13.49
CA LEU A 327 -12.54 -4.21 -13.24
C LEU A 327 -12.42 -2.68 -13.13
N GLY A 328 -11.21 -2.16 -12.97
CA GLY A 328 -10.99 -0.80 -12.50
C GLY A 328 -11.30 -0.68 -11.00
N GLY A 329 -10.81 0.40 -10.38
CA GLY A 329 -10.81 0.53 -8.93
C GLY A 329 -12.18 0.61 -8.29
N GLU A 330 -13.06 1.51 -8.76
CA GLU A 330 -14.39 1.70 -8.19
C GLU A 330 -15.22 0.41 -8.24
N LYS A 331 -15.19 -0.29 -9.38
CA LYS A 331 -15.97 -1.51 -9.55
C LYS A 331 -15.40 -2.67 -8.73
N ALA A 332 -14.07 -2.77 -8.65
CA ALA A 332 -13.41 -3.77 -7.80
C ALA A 332 -13.76 -3.52 -6.32
N PHE A 333 -13.79 -2.25 -5.89
CA PHE A 333 -14.17 -1.86 -4.54
C PHE A 333 -15.63 -2.25 -4.23
N GLU A 334 -16.57 -1.79 -5.07
CA GLU A 334 -17.99 -2.08 -4.92
C GLU A 334 -18.28 -3.60 -4.82
N ILE A 335 -17.69 -4.39 -5.72
CA ILE A 335 -17.89 -5.85 -5.73
C ILE A 335 -17.24 -6.51 -4.50
N SER A 336 -16.09 -6.02 -4.05
CA SER A 336 -15.35 -6.65 -2.97
C SER A 336 -15.91 -6.35 -1.58
N PHE A 337 -16.48 -5.16 -1.39
CA PHE A 337 -16.95 -4.68 -0.10
C PHE A 337 -18.46 -4.47 -0.04
N ASN A 338 -19.17 -4.62 -1.17
CA ASN A 338 -20.62 -4.44 -1.31
C ASN A 338 -21.13 -3.04 -0.89
N ILE A 339 -20.27 -2.05 -1.03
CA ILE A 339 -20.55 -0.62 -0.84
C ILE A 339 -19.75 0.17 -1.87
N THR A 340 -20.20 1.35 -2.23
CA THR A 340 -19.42 2.29 -3.02
C THR A 340 -18.33 2.94 -2.18
N ILE A 341 -17.31 3.49 -2.84
CA ILE A 341 -16.26 4.22 -2.11
C ILE A 341 -16.82 5.46 -1.39
N ASN A 342 -17.80 6.13 -1.99
CA ASN A 342 -18.47 7.27 -1.37
C ASN A 342 -19.23 6.88 -0.09
N GLU A 343 -19.96 5.76 -0.11
CA GLU A 343 -20.62 5.23 1.08
C GLU A 343 -19.59 4.84 2.14
N PHE A 344 -18.45 4.28 1.74
CA PHE A 344 -17.37 3.98 2.68
C PHE A 344 -16.81 5.25 3.35
N HIS A 345 -16.62 6.35 2.61
CA HIS A 345 -16.18 7.62 3.19
C HIS A 345 -17.13 8.12 4.28
N GLU A 346 -18.44 8.06 4.03
CA GLU A 346 -19.45 8.47 5.01
C GLU A 346 -19.45 7.56 6.25
N ILE A 347 -19.33 6.24 6.04
CA ILE A 347 -19.22 5.25 7.13
C ILE A 347 -17.96 5.50 7.96
N PHE A 348 -16.82 5.74 7.31
CA PHE A 348 -15.55 5.96 7.99
C PHE A 348 -15.53 7.27 8.77
N ASP A 349 -16.03 8.35 8.19
CA ASP A 349 -16.13 9.64 8.89
C ASP A 349 -17.03 9.51 10.13
N SER A 350 -18.20 8.85 10.01
CA SER A 350 -19.07 8.56 11.15
C SER A 350 -18.39 7.68 12.21
N PHE A 351 -17.61 6.68 11.78
CA PHE A 351 -16.83 5.83 12.68
C PHE A 351 -15.82 6.62 13.51
N LEU A 352 -15.17 7.63 12.94
CA LEU A 352 -14.23 8.48 13.69
C LEU A 352 -14.93 9.39 14.70
N ASP A 353 -16.19 9.78 14.45
CA ASP A 353 -16.98 10.63 15.35
C ASP A 353 -17.57 9.86 16.55
N GLU A 354 -17.60 8.53 16.49
CA GLU A 354 -18.17 7.70 17.55
C GLU A 354 -17.15 7.28 18.61
N ASP A 355 -17.59 7.25 19.89
CA ASP A 355 -16.78 6.76 21.03
C ASP A 355 -16.74 5.23 21.07
N HIS A 356 -16.27 4.59 20.02
CA HIS A 356 -16.10 3.15 20.01
C HIS A 356 -14.80 2.71 20.67
N VAL A 357 -14.93 1.76 21.60
CA VAL A 357 -13.81 0.93 22.05
C VAL A 357 -13.63 -0.21 21.05
N PHE A 358 -12.74 -0.02 20.10
CA PHE A 358 -12.45 -1.06 19.11
C PHE A 358 -11.55 -2.12 19.72
N PHE A 359 -12.10 -3.33 19.89
CA PHE A 359 -11.30 -4.50 20.18
C PHE A 359 -10.95 -5.20 18.85
N TRP A 360 -9.77 -4.93 18.36
CA TRP A 360 -9.18 -5.76 17.31
C TRP A 360 -9.00 -7.16 17.93
N SER A 361 -9.94 -8.05 17.69
CA SER A 361 -9.77 -9.42 18.14
C SER A 361 -8.58 -10.02 17.40
N LYS A 362 -7.53 -10.36 18.12
CA LYS A 362 -6.55 -11.32 17.60
C LYS A 362 -7.34 -12.57 17.24
N LYS A 363 -7.68 -12.76 15.97
CA LYS A 363 -8.09 -14.07 15.49
C LYS A 363 -6.92 -14.98 15.85
N LYS A 364 -7.10 -15.82 16.85
CA LYS A 364 -6.18 -16.90 17.11
C LYS A 364 -6.14 -17.70 15.81
N ASP A 365 -5.03 -17.60 15.10
CA ASP A 365 -4.71 -18.58 14.09
C ASP A 365 -4.78 -19.92 14.79
N LYS A 366 -5.81 -20.68 14.46
CA LYS A 366 -5.89 -22.06 14.90
C LYS A 366 -4.77 -22.75 14.15
N GLU A 367 -3.68 -22.98 14.87
CA GLU A 367 -2.65 -23.91 14.47
C GLU A 367 -3.34 -25.20 13.96
N LYS A 368 -2.99 -25.54 12.74
CA LYS A 368 -3.15 -26.90 12.23
C LYS A 368 -1.79 -27.47 11.95
#